data_f9f0cac801aaf95533c48c20a5e760ec
#
_entry.id   f9f0cac801aaf95533c48c20a5e760ec
#
_cell.length_a   1.000
_cell.length_b   1.000
_cell.length_c   1.000
_cell.angle_alpha   90.00
_cell.angle_beta   90.00
_cell.angle_gamma   90.00
#
_symmetry.space_group_name_H-M   'P 1'
#
loop_
_entity.id
_entity.type
_entity.pdbx_description
1 polymer ?
#
loop_
_entity_poly.entity_id
_entity_poly.type
_entity_poly.pdbx_seq_one_letter_code
_entity_poly.pdbx_strand_id
1 'polypeptide(L)'
;MEQPRVLVAITSYNREKSLWALVDKLLEYENCKIIIFDDLTPNIDKSRLGGRVTMHQPDEHCGKANFWKVYNHMFEVFKDHQADYDYYIILPDDVEPCPDFIEKAIDAYKNCGGICISPLLTNRSLAPGISRWGRKPIERKDGYYLTHYFDCCTVCRRDFFEALHWLLAPIAPHPDPHRSSGVGRQVTIRLQEQGKRMCHVERTLLTIVPSDSQMNPEERKRHPMVANWEDNYRCVDVHMASLYRDGHLLKTLQTLCGQPEVRCIYITLNNYTQPQFNETMAGIKDLQKQFGCKIVTRRAKNQKGSNEKLSQLSKSTAPYIAFADDDILYPQDYFLRLIHGMRLHNGGVAFHGGILRKFPTDKYYDGGREMKSWNITVPEDTKVDIMGSGVGLIRREWFTDAELKALYADAPTTSMDDIILSCVLSQKGIDRWVLAHPARIIATKEPHPDDNYVYDRYKNDDAAQVAYINEHLIR
;
A
#
# COMPACT_ATOMS: atom_id res chain seq x y z
N MET A 1 7.76 -14.61 41.03
CA MET A 1 6.89 -14.61 39.82
C MET A 1 7.57 -15.49 38.81
N GLU A 2 6.82 -16.36 38.16
CA GLU A 2 7.32 -17.21 37.09
C GLU A 2 7.80 -16.34 35.93
N GLN A 3 8.95 -16.67 35.33
CA GLN A 3 9.44 -15.93 34.16
C GLN A 3 8.47 -16.10 32.99
N PRO A 4 8.14 -15.03 32.25
CA PRO A 4 7.25 -15.14 31.08
C PRO A 4 7.83 -16.07 30.02
N ARG A 5 6.94 -16.82 29.34
CA ARG A 5 7.32 -17.69 28.21
C ARG A 5 7.44 -16.87 26.95
N VAL A 6 8.54 -16.99 26.25
CA VAL A 6 8.87 -16.17 25.08
C VAL A 6 9.13 -17.03 23.86
N LEU A 7 8.48 -16.70 22.75
CA LEU A 7 8.76 -17.28 21.44
C LEU A 7 9.52 -16.27 20.60
N VAL A 8 10.73 -16.61 20.18
CA VAL A 8 11.56 -15.77 19.33
C VAL A 8 11.59 -16.36 17.91
N ALA A 9 11.22 -15.55 16.92
CA ALA A 9 11.43 -15.86 15.52
C ALA A 9 12.67 -15.12 15.00
N ILE A 10 13.56 -15.82 14.34
CA ILE A 10 14.72 -15.25 13.67
C ILE A 10 14.56 -15.48 12.18
N THR A 11 14.54 -14.40 11.39
CA THR A 11 14.59 -14.50 9.93
C THR A 11 16.05 -14.54 9.47
N SER A 12 16.44 -15.51 8.66
CA SER A 12 17.83 -15.73 8.25
C SER A 12 17.95 -16.05 6.76
N TYR A 13 19.06 -15.61 6.18
CA TYR A 13 19.54 -16.05 4.87
C TYR A 13 21.05 -15.80 4.73
N ASN A 14 21.82 -16.88 4.51
CA ASN A 14 23.24 -16.84 4.17
C ASN A 14 24.14 -16.09 5.18
N ARG A 15 23.82 -16.21 6.50
CA ARG A 15 24.54 -15.54 7.59
C ARG A 15 24.68 -16.44 8.82
N GLU A 16 25.13 -17.64 8.60
CA GLU A 16 25.17 -18.69 9.60
C GLU A 16 25.93 -18.27 10.89
N LYS A 17 27.07 -17.58 10.76
CA LYS A 17 27.88 -17.15 11.91
C LYS A 17 27.14 -16.21 12.83
N SER A 18 26.51 -15.17 12.28
CA SER A 18 25.74 -14.21 13.09
C SER A 18 24.45 -14.82 13.63
N LEU A 19 23.81 -15.68 12.86
CA LEU A 19 22.62 -16.43 13.29
C LEU A 19 22.91 -17.23 14.57
N TRP A 20 23.97 -18.06 14.55
CA TRP A 20 24.26 -18.90 15.70
C TRP A 20 24.78 -18.11 16.91
N ALA A 21 25.50 -17.02 16.71
CA ALA A 21 25.88 -16.10 17.80
C ALA A 21 24.65 -15.45 18.46
N LEU A 22 23.65 -15.07 17.66
CA LEU A 22 22.37 -14.55 18.17
C LEU A 22 21.62 -15.61 18.95
N VAL A 23 21.52 -16.83 18.42
CA VAL A 23 20.85 -17.97 19.09
C VAL A 23 21.47 -18.24 20.47
N ASP A 24 22.80 -18.27 20.57
CA ASP A 24 23.50 -18.50 21.84
C ASP A 24 23.12 -17.46 22.89
N LYS A 25 23.09 -16.19 22.53
CA LYS A 25 22.69 -15.10 23.40
C LYS A 25 21.24 -15.20 23.88
N LEU A 26 20.33 -15.58 22.98
CA LEU A 26 18.92 -15.70 23.32
C LEU A 26 18.63 -16.91 24.23
N LEU A 27 19.43 -17.99 24.11
CA LEU A 27 19.32 -19.18 24.95
C LEU A 27 19.74 -18.97 26.40
N GLU A 28 20.42 -17.85 26.73
CA GLU A 28 20.72 -17.44 28.12
C GLU A 28 19.41 -17.21 28.90
N TYR A 29 18.30 -16.90 28.25
CA TYR A 29 16.99 -16.82 28.87
C TYR A 29 16.30 -18.20 28.89
N GLU A 30 15.98 -18.71 30.08
CA GLU A 30 15.53 -20.09 30.29
C GLU A 30 14.17 -20.39 29.61
N ASN A 31 13.18 -19.48 29.73
CA ASN A 31 11.83 -19.65 29.19
C ASN A 31 11.68 -19.13 27.75
N CYS A 32 12.74 -19.30 26.94
CA CYS A 32 12.76 -18.93 25.52
C CYS A 32 12.74 -20.16 24.64
N LYS A 33 11.86 -20.16 23.61
CA LYS A 33 11.94 -21.04 22.46
C LYS A 33 12.29 -20.20 21.22
N ILE A 34 13.16 -20.74 20.38
CA ILE A 34 13.64 -20.05 19.17
C ILE A 34 13.17 -20.84 17.93
N ILE A 35 12.56 -20.13 16.99
CA ILE A 35 12.23 -20.67 15.69
C ILE A 35 12.97 -19.86 14.63
N ILE A 36 13.83 -20.52 13.87
CA ILE A 36 14.57 -19.94 12.77
C ILE A 36 13.74 -20.10 11.50
N PHE A 37 13.45 -19.02 10.81
CA PHE A 37 12.85 -18.99 9.48
C PHE A 37 13.96 -18.68 8.48
N ASP A 38 14.62 -19.73 8.02
CA ASP A 38 15.75 -19.64 7.09
C ASP A 38 15.28 -19.76 5.64
N ASP A 39 15.65 -18.81 4.80
CA ASP A 39 15.23 -18.70 3.42
C ASP A 39 16.13 -19.51 2.45
N LEU A 40 16.37 -20.80 2.80
CA LEU A 40 17.18 -21.76 2.05
C LEU A 40 18.66 -21.40 1.97
N THR A 41 19.29 -21.07 3.10
CA THR A 41 20.74 -20.92 3.19
C THR A 41 21.44 -22.23 2.75
N PRO A 42 22.33 -22.19 1.74
CA PRO A 42 23.04 -23.39 1.30
C PRO A 42 23.92 -23.97 2.41
N ASN A 43 23.79 -25.29 2.63
CA ASN A 43 24.63 -26.06 3.56
C ASN A 43 24.64 -25.57 5.02
N ILE A 44 23.58 -24.92 5.48
CA ILE A 44 23.48 -24.46 6.86
C ILE A 44 23.64 -25.64 7.85
N ASP A 45 24.47 -25.45 8.87
CA ASP A 45 24.67 -26.46 9.91
C ASP A 45 23.40 -26.62 10.76
N LYS A 46 22.77 -27.78 10.68
CA LYS A 46 21.58 -28.14 11.45
C LYS A 46 21.89 -28.94 12.72
N SER A 47 23.16 -29.22 13.02
CA SER A 47 23.53 -30.01 14.19
C SER A 47 23.14 -29.37 15.54
N ARG A 48 22.93 -28.06 15.52
CA ARG A 48 22.55 -27.25 16.66
C ARG A 48 21.03 -27.16 16.90
N LEU A 49 20.23 -27.77 16.02
CA LEU A 49 18.79 -27.84 16.15
C LEU A 49 18.40 -28.90 17.20
N GLY A 50 17.30 -28.65 17.89
CA GLY A 50 16.75 -29.53 18.93
C GLY A 50 16.48 -28.76 20.23
N GLY A 51 15.78 -29.40 21.16
CA GLY A 51 15.41 -28.76 22.43
C GLY A 51 14.58 -27.49 22.22
N ARG A 52 15.18 -26.34 22.52
CA ARG A 52 14.54 -25.03 22.40
C ARG A 52 14.73 -24.34 21.03
N VAL A 53 15.44 -24.97 20.07
CA VAL A 53 15.74 -24.37 18.76
C VAL A 53 15.17 -25.25 17.64
N THR A 54 14.31 -24.66 16.82
CA THR A 54 13.77 -25.32 15.63
C THR A 54 14.00 -24.44 14.39
N MET A 55 13.95 -25.05 13.19
CA MET A 55 14.14 -24.32 11.93
C MET A 55 13.04 -24.69 10.94
N HIS A 56 12.51 -23.69 10.27
CA HIS A 56 11.62 -23.80 9.13
C HIS A 56 12.29 -23.25 7.89
N GLN A 57 12.17 -23.93 6.78
CA GLN A 57 12.67 -23.51 5.47
C GLN A 57 11.53 -23.66 4.46
N PRO A 58 11.33 -22.67 3.54
CA PRO A 58 10.37 -22.80 2.46
C PRO A 58 10.86 -23.82 1.41
N ASP A 59 9.96 -24.24 0.52
CA ASP A 59 10.29 -25.14 -0.60
C ASP A 59 11.13 -24.44 -1.68
N GLU A 60 11.03 -23.10 -1.77
CA GLU A 60 11.76 -22.25 -2.71
C GLU A 60 12.30 -21.00 -2.02
N HIS A 61 13.43 -20.49 -2.49
CA HIS A 61 14.00 -19.24 -1.99
C HIS A 61 13.05 -18.07 -2.24
N CYS A 62 12.58 -17.44 -1.18
CA CYS A 62 11.65 -16.31 -1.26
C CYS A 62 12.34 -15.01 -1.66
N GLY A 63 13.53 -14.77 -1.15
CA GLY A 63 14.27 -13.53 -1.33
C GLY A 63 13.54 -12.31 -0.77
N LYS A 64 14.12 -11.12 -0.95
CA LYS A 64 13.54 -9.87 -0.43
C LYS A 64 12.18 -9.53 -1.04
N ALA A 65 11.96 -9.86 -2.30
CA ALA A 65 10.74 -9.55 -3.01
C ALA A 65 9.51 -10.27 -2.45
N ASN A 66 9.71 -11.51 -1.98
CA ASN A 66 8.65 -12.35 -1.44
C ASN A 66 8.76 -12.56 0.08
N PHE A 67 9.50 -11.70 0.78
CA PHE A 67 9.74 -11.83 2.22
C PHE A 67 8.44 -11.84 3.06
N TRP A 68 7.35 -11.30 2.55
CA TRP A 68 6.02 -11.41 3.13
C TRP A 68 5.53 -12.86 3.28
N LYS A 69 6.00 -13.80 2.41
CA LYS A 69 5.68 -15.24 2.53
C LYS A 69 6.32 -15.82 3.80
N VAL A 70 7.57 -15.43 4.09
CA VAL A 70 8.27 -15.84 5.31
C VAL A 70 7.51 -15.35 6.55
N TYR A 71 7.01 -14.11 6.52
CA TYR A 71 6.18 -13.59 7.62
C TYR A 71 4.85 -14.30 7.76
N ASN A 72 4.17 -14.64 6.66
CA ASN A 72 2.92 -15.41 6.73
C ASN A 72 3.13 -16.79 7.31
N HIS A 73 4.18 -17.48 6.88
CA HIS A 73 4.53 -18.77 7.48
C HIS A 73 4.88 -18.65 8.98
N MET A 74 5.61 -17.62 9.36
CA MET A 74 5.87 -17.29 10.77
C MET A 74 4.57 -17.07 11.55
N PHE A 75 3.61 -16.33 10.99
CA PHE A 75 2.32 -16.06 11.63
C PHE A 75 1.49 -17.33 11.79
N GLU A 76 1.51 -18.25 10.82
CA GLU A 76 0.87 -19.56 10.93
C GLU A 76 1.46 -20.35 12.09
N VAL A 77 2.78 -20.49 12.16
CA VAL A 77 3.47 -21.17 13.26
C VAL A 77 3.17 -20.52 14.61
N PHE A 78 3.17 -19.18 14.68
CA PHE A 78 2.81 -18.49 15.91
C PHE A 78 1.36 -18.69 16.32
N LYS A 79 0.45 -18.79 15.36
CA LYS A 79 -0.96 -19.05 15.60
C LYS A 79 -1.19 -20.44 16.21
N ASP A 80 -0.44 -21.44 15.77
CA ASP A 80 -0.51 -22.80 16.31
C ASP A 80 0.00 -22.87 17.77
N HIS A 81 0.89 -21.94 18.15
CA HIS A 81 1.46 -21.82 19.48
C HIS A 81 0.89 -20.66 20.33
N GLN A 82 -0.22 -20.06 19.91
CA GLN A 82 -0.72 -18.82 20.54
C GLN A 82 -1.10 -18.94 22.02
N ALA A 83 -1.38 -20.14 22.51
CA ALA A 83 -1.69 -20.40 23.92
C ALA A 83 -0.45 -20.71 24.77
N ASP A 84 0.70 -20.92 24.16
CA ASP A 84 1.90 -21.42 24.82
C ASP A 84 2.84 -20.31 25.29
N TYR A 85 2.72 -19.09 24.72
CA TYR A 85 3.66 -17.99 24.95
C TYR A 85 2.97 -16.69 25.35
N ASP A 86 3.65 -15.95 26.25
CA ASP A 86 3.17 -14.65 26.75
C ASP A 86 3.64 -13.51 25.84
N TYR A 87 4.84 -13.64 25.24
CA TYR A 87 5.46 -12.67 24.34
C TYR A 87 6.05 -13.31 23.10
N TYR A 88 6.09 -12.52 22.04
CA TYR A 88 6.68 -12.86 20.75
C TYR A 88 7.72 -11.81 20.38
N ILE A 89 8.88 -12.28 19.93
CA ILE A 89 9.99 -11.43 19.50
C ILE A 89 10.37 -11.83 18.08
N ILE A 90 10.41 -10.88 17.15
CA ILE A 90 10.82 -11.08 15.76
C ILE A 90 12.13 -10.34 15.55
N LEU A 91 13.17 -11.03 15.08
CA LEU A 91 14.51 -10.49 14.87
C LEU A 91 15.06 -10.91 13.51
N PRO A 92 15.87 -10.08 12.83
CA PRO A 92 16.77 -10.54 11.78
C PRO A 92 18.02 -11.20 12.39
N ASP A 93 18.76 -11.94 11.59
CA ASP A 93 19.97 -12.67 11.97
C ASP A 93 21.25 -11.80 12.10
N ASP A 94 21.16 -10.51 11.78
CA ASP A 94 22.28 -9.57 11.77
C ASP A 94 22.25 -8.57 12.95
N VAL A 95 21.72 -9.01 14.09
CA VAL A 95 21.67 -8.20 15.30
C VAL A 95 22.38 -8.89 16.46
N GLU A 96 23.01 -8.09 17.31
CA GLU A 96 23.61 -8.52 18.56
C GLU A 96 22.80 -7.94 19.72
N PRO A 97 22.21 -8.77 20.60
CA PRO A 97 21.46 -8.32 21.75
C PRO A 97 22.38 -7.87 22.88
N CYS A 98 21.94 -6.84 23.64
CA CYS A 98 22.58 -6.46 24.87
C CYS A 98 22.39 -7.55 25.97
N PRO A 99 23.17 -7.57 27.05
CA PRO A 99 22.92 -8.45 28.20
C PRO A 99 21.49 -8.26 28.73
N ASP A 100 20.87 -9.34 29.17
CA ASP A 100 19.47 -9.39 29.65
C ASP A 100 18.47 -8.80 28.64
N PHE A 101 18.71 -9.06 27.35
CA PHE A 101 17.93 -8.46 26.27
C PHE A 101 16.44 -8.75 26.38
N ILE A 102 16.06 -10.02 26.61
CA ILE A 102 14.65 -10.44 26.62
C ILE A 102 13.90 -9.76 27.77
N GLU A 103 14.47 -9.73 28.97
CA GLU A 103 13.89 -9.06 30.14
C GLU A 103 13.70 -7.56 29.88
N LYS A 104 14.73 -6.90 29.37
CA LYS A 104 14.71 -5.47 29.07
C LYS A 104 13.69 -5.14 27.94
N ALA A 105 13.57 -5.99 26.94
CA ALA A 105 12.64 -5.84 25.84
C ALA A 105 11.18 -6.02 26.29
N ILE A 106 10.93 -6.99 27.17
CA ILE A 106 9.61 -7.20 27.79
C ILE A 106 9.25 -6.03 28.70
N ASP A 107 10.19 -5.54 29.51
CA ASP A 107 9.96 -4.40 30.37
C ASP A 107 9.65 -3.13 29.57
N ALA A 108 10.42 -2.86 28.52
CA ALA A 108 10.15 -1.77 27.60
C ALA A 108 8.76 -1.90 26.94
N TYR A 109 8.35 -3.11 26.54
CA TYR A 109 7.03 -3.35 26.00
C TYR A 109 5.91 -3.04 27.00
N LYS A 110 6.04 -3.51 28.25
CA LYS A 110 5.04 -3.25 29.31
C LYS A 110 4.81 -1.76 29.56
N ASN A 111 5.85 -0.95 29.40
CA ASN A 111 5.83 0.47 29.69
C ASN A 111 5.48 1.34 28.49
N CYS A 112 5.55 0.82 27.25
CA CYS A 112 5.44 1.65 26.06
C CYS A 112 4.00 2.10 25.72
N GLY A 113 2.97 1.37 26.17
CA GLY A 113 1.57 1.66 25.86
C GLY A 113 1.20 1.49 24.37
N GLY A 114 2.05 0.82 23.58
CA GLY A 114 1.79 0.47 22.18
C GLY A 114 1.43 -1.00 22.02
N ILE A 115 0.97 -1.38 20.82
CA ILE A 115 0.68 -2.78 20.47
C ILE A 115 1.96 -3.60 20.25
N CYS A 116 3.05 -2.93 19.90
CA CYS A 116 4.38 -3.52 19.79
C CYS A 116 5.46 -2.45 20.06
N ILE A 117 6.67 -2.92 20.37
CA ILE A 117 7.85 -2.07 20.52
C ILE A 117 9.01 -2.61 19.69
N SER A 118 9.70 -1.74 18.95
CA SER A 118 10.98 -2.08 18.34
C SER A 118 12.10 -1.90 19.37
N PRO A 119 12.87 -2.95 19.66
CA PRO A 119 14.04 -2.88 20.52
C PRO A 119 15.28 -2.27 19.84
N LEU A 120 15.16 -1.95 18.55
CA LEU A 120 16.23 -1.35 17.74
C LEU A 120 15.92 0.11 17.47
N LEU A 121 16.73 1.01 18.07
CA LEU A 121 16.69 2.43 17.71
C LEU A 121 17.59 2.66 16.50
N THR A 122 16.99 3.06 15.40
CA THR A 122 17.75 3.45 14.20
C THR A 122 17.68 4.96 13.99
N ASN A 123 18.72 5.53 13.38
CA ASN A 123 18.67 6.93 12.95
C ASN A 123 17.48 7.23 12.03
N ARG A 124 16.94 6.21 11.37
CA ARG A 124 15.73 6.30 10.53
C ARG A 124 14.47 6.48 11.36
N SER A 125 14.41 5.92 12.56
CA SER A 125 13.26 6.07 13.47
C SER A 125 13.10 7.51 13.96
N LEU A 126 14.19 8.28 13.99
CA LEU A 126 14.26 9.64 14.50
C LEU A 126 14.45 10.70 13.41
N ALA A 127 14.66 10.32 12.14
CA ALA A 127 14.96 11.26 11.08
C ALA A 127 13.78 12.21 10.81
N PRO A 128 13.98 13.53 10.96
CA PRO A 128 12.97 14.50 10.57
C PRO A 128 12.75 14.43 9.05
N GLY A 129 11.49 14.47 8.61
CA GLY A 129 11.13 14.54 7.19
C GLY A 129 10.72 13.20 6.54
N ILE A 130 10.89 12.05 7.18
CA ILE A 130 10.36 10.77 6.68
C ILE A 130 8.90 10.59 7.14
N SER A 131 8.17 11.68 7.21
CA SER A 131 6.81 11.74 7.76
C SER A 131 5.76 10.97 6.95
N ARG A 132 6.01 10.70 5.67
CA ARG A 132 5.09 9.97 4.80
C ARG A 132 4.79 8.54 5.29
N TRP A 133 5.68 7.97 6.09
CA TRP A 133 5.58 6.62 6.62
C TRP A 133 5.20 6.58 8.09
N GLY A 134 4.80 7.69 8.67
CA GLY A 134 4.53 7.77 10.09
C GLY A 134 5.77 7.50 10.97
N ARG A 135 6.97 7.68 10.44
CA ARG A 135 8.23 7.48 11.18
C ARG A 135 8.58 8.61 12.12
N LYS A 136 7.95 9.79 11.94
CA LYS A 136 8.13 10.88 12.87
C LYS A 136 7.60 10.44 14.24
N PRO A 137 8.37 10.57 15.32
CA PRO A 137 7.86 10.33 16.66
C PRO A 137 6.61 11.16 16.89
N ILE A 138 5.51 10.54 17.32
CA ILE A 138 4.28 11.24 17.69
C ILE A 138 4.49 11.91 19.03
N GLU A 139 5.10 11.16 19.94
CA GLU A 139 5.32 11.57 21.31
C GLU A 139 6.58 10.88 21.82
N ARG A 140 7.40 11.62 22.58
CA ARG A 140 8.49 11.07 23.35
C ARG A 140 8.00 10.85 24.78
N LYS A 141 8.21 9.65 25.29
CA LYS A 141 7.99 9.29 26.68
C LYS A 141 9.31 8.82 27.31
N ASP A 142 9.33 8.74 28.63
CA ASP A 142 10.52 8.27 29.32
C ASP A 142 10.86 6.83 28.92
N GLY A 143 11.99 6.66 28.25
CA GLY A 143 12.50 5.38 27.78
C GLY A 143 12.04 4.93 26.39
N TYR A 144 11.08 5.59 25.74
CA TYR A 144 10.62 5.20 24.40
C TYR A 144 9.96 6.34 23.59
N TYR A 145 9.79 6.10 22.29
CA TYR A 145 9.06 6.97 21.35
C TYR A 145 7.81 6.27 20.83
N LEU A 146 6.66 6.93 20.91
CA LEU A 146 5.48 6.53 20.15
C LEU A 146 5.67 6.90 18.68
N THR A 147 5.37 5.97 17.81
CA THR A 147 5.52 6.14 16.35
C THR A 147 4.36 5.49 15.62
N HIS A 148 4.16 5.87 14.36
CA HIS A 148 3.25 5.19 13.44
C HIS A 148 3.97 4.17 12.53
N TYR A 149 5.22 3.85 12.80
CA TYR A 149 6.00 2.98 11.93
C TYR A 149 6.33 1.65 12.61
N PHE A 150 6.07 0.55 11.91
CA PHE A 150 6.50 -0.79 12.29
C PHE A 150 7.92 -1.06 11.80
N ASP A 151 8.78 -1.52 12.68
CA ASP A 151 10.10 -2.04 12.35
C ASP A 151 10.08 -3.57 12.39
N CYS A 152 10.86 -4.21 11.52
CA CYS A 152 10.95 -5.68 11.45
C CYS A 152 11.63 -6.33 12.66
N CYS A 153 12.29 -5.54 13.54
CA CYS A 153 12.65 -5.96 14.89
C CYS A 153 11.50 -5.60 15.82
N THR A 154 10.84 -6.56 16.41
CA THR A 154 9.67 -6.24 17.24
C THR A 154 9.47 -7.17 18.40
N VAL A 155 8.95 -6.61 19.50
CA VAL A 155 8.42 -7.34 20.67
C VAL A 155 6.94 -7.02 20.77
N CYS A 156 6.11 -8.05 20.87
CA CYS A 156 4.67 -7.91 20.91
C CYS A 156 4.01 -9.04 21.68
N ARG A 157 2.70 -8.96 21.77
CA ARG A 157 1.84 -10.03 22.29
C ARG A 157 0.90 -10.51 21.20
N ARG A 158 0.06 -11.47 21.53
CA ARG A 158 -0.93 -12.10 20.64
C ARG A 158 -1.85 -11.08 19.95
N ASP A 159 -2.26 -10.02 20.64
CA ASP A 159 -3.14 -8.97 20.11
C ASP A 159 -2.55 -8.22 18.90
N PHE A 160 -1.24 -8.18 18.74
CA PHE A 160 -0.58 -7.68 17.54
C PHE A 160 -0.93 -8.50 16.30
N PHE A 161 -0.87 -9.84 16.40
CA PHE A 161 -1.20 -10.72 15.27
C PHE A 161 -2.69 -10.77 14.99
N GLU A 162 -3.52 -10.70 16.03
CA GLU A 162 -4.98 -10.59 15.90
C GLU A 162 -5.38 -9.32 15.15
N ALA A 163 -4.74 -8.20 15.43
CA ALA A 163 -4.94 -6.94 14.70
C ALA A 163 -4.55 -7.05 13.22
N LEU A 164 -3.65 -7.96 12.87
CA LEU A 164 -3.25 -8.25 11.49
C LEU A 164 -4.03 -9.41 10.85
N HIS A 165 -5.00 -10.00 11.59
CA HIS A 165 -5.73 -11.20 11.18
C HIS A 165 -4.82 -12.41 10.88
N TRP A 166 -3.64 -12.47 11.49
CA TRP A 166 -2.63 -13.53 11.30
C TRP A 166 -2.16 -13.69 9.86
N LEU A 167 -2.30 -12.67 9.03
CA LEU A 167 -1.99 -12.75 7.60
C LEU A 167 -1.59 -11.39 7.03
N LEU A 168 -0.53 -11.38 6.24
CA LEU A 168 -0.19 -10.29 5.35
C LEU A 168 -0.76 -10.58 3.96
N ALA A 169 -1.34 -9.57 3.32
CA ALA A 169 -1.74 -9.70 1.93
C ALA A 169 -0.49 -9.90 1.05
N PRO A 170 -0.61 -10.65 -0.04
CA PRO A 170 0.47 -10.77 -1.00
C PRO A 170 0.95 -9.39 -1.44
N ILE A 171 2.26 -9.16 -1.36
CA ILE A 171 2.88 -7.91 -1.76
C ILE A 171 3.50 -8.16 -3.13
N ALA A 172 3.10 -7.35 -4.11
CA ALA A 172 3.67 -7.44 -5.43
C ALA A 172 5.19 -7.23 -5.36
N PRO A 173 5.99 -8.10 -5.98
CA PRO A 173 7.43 -7.95 -5.99
C PRO A 173 7.81 -6.62 -6.65
N HIS A 174 8.73 -5.90 -6.02
CA HIS A 174 9.28 -4.70 -6.64
C HIS A 174 10.03 -5.12 -7.92
N PRO A 175 9.99 -4.31 -9.01
CA PRO A 175 10.79 -4.60 -10.21
C PRO A 175 12.27 -4.81 -9.94
N ASP A 176 12.79 -4.16 -8.89
CA ASP A 176 14.13 -4.39 -8.39
C ASP A 176 14.12 -5.52 -7.34
N PRO A 177 14.76 -6.67 -7.61
CA PRO A 177 14.78 -7.82 -6.71
C PRO A 177 15.51 -7.56 -5.38
N HIS A 178 16.32 -6.50 -5.30
CA HIS A 178 17.04 -6.13 -4.08
C HIS A 178 16.18 -5.31 -3.08
N ARG A 179 14.94 -4.98 -3.43
CA ARG A 179 14.04 -4.24 -2.53
C ARG A 179 13.23 -5.13 -1.63
N SER A 180 13.02 -4.61 -0.41
CA SER A 180 12.15 -5.27 0.56
C SER A 180 10.71 -5.36 0.07
N SER A 181 10.02 -6.39 0.49
CA SER A 181 8.63 -6.67 0.15
C SER A 181 7.60 -5.68 0.74
N GLY A 182 8.02 -4.63 1.42
CA GLY A 182 7.10 -3.67 2.05
C GLY A 182 6.30 -4.23 3.23
N VAL A 183 6.76 -5.31 3.87
CA VAL A 183 6.11 -5.91 5.05
C VAL A 183 5.87 -4.84 6.13
N GLY A 184 6.92 -4.12 6.51
CA GLY A 184 6.82 -3.08 7.55
C GLY A 184 5.77 -2.01 7.21
N ARG A 185 5.67 -1.64 5.93
CA ARG A 185 4.64 -0.69 5.48
C ARG A 185 3.22 -1.26 5.63
N GLN A 186 2.99 -2.48 5.17
CA GLN A 186 1.66 -3.09 5.25
C GLN A 186 1.19 -3.22 6.70
N VAL A 187 2.08 -3.68 7.59
CA VAL A 187 1.81 -3.75 9.03
C VAL A 187 1.50 -2.36 9.60
N THR A 188 2.33 -1.36 9.26
CA THR A 188 2.12 0.04 9.68
C THR A 188 0.74 0.54 9.31
N ILE A 189 0.33 0.39 8.06
CA ILE A 189 -0.96 0.88 7.56
C ILE A 189 -2.11 0.20 8.30
N ARG A 190 -2.10 -1.13 8.40
CA ARG A 190 -3.18 -1.88 9.07
C ARG A 190 -3.34 -1.55 10.55
N LEU A 191 -2.24 -1.33 11.24
CA LEU A 191 -2.29 -0.94 12.66
C LEU A 191 -2.77 0.50 12.83
N GLN A 192 -2.36 1.42 11.95
CA GLN A 192 -2.84 2.80 11.96
C GLN A 192 -4.35 2.91 11.70
N GLU A 193 -4.88 2.16 10.72
CA GLU A 193 -6.32 2.12 10.43
C GLU A 193 -7.17 1.72 11.64
N GLN A 194 -6.60 0.93 12.55
CA GLN A 194 -7.22 0.52 13.80
C GLN A 194 -6.92 1.46 14.98
N GLY A 195 -6.26 2.59 14.73
CA GLY A 195 -5.82 3.51 15.78
C GLY A 195 -4.76 2.94 16.72
N LYS A 196 -4.10 1.82 16.33
CA LYS A 196 -3.03 1.20 17.12
C LYS A 196 -1.74 1.98 16.97
N ARG A 197 -0.98 2.04 18.05
CA ARG A 197 0.30 2.74 18.08
C ARG A 197 1.44 1.76 18.30
N MET A 198 2.57 2.06 17.67
CA MET A 198 3.81 1.31 17.77
C MET A 198 4.84 2.17 18.52
N CYS A 199 5.80 1.53 19.16
CA CYS A 199 6.83 2.22 19.91
C CYS A 199 8.22 1.82 19.41
N HIS A 200 9.20 2.68 19.65
CA HIS A 200 10.62 2.37 19.57
C HIS A 200 11.27 2.68 20.92
N VAL A 201 12.23 1.86 21.34
CA VAL A 201 13.01 2.14 22.55
C VAL A 201 13.81 3.43 22.39
N GLU A 202 14.01 4.17 23.47
CA GLU A 202 14.89 5.35 23.48
C GLU A 202 16.38 4.95 23.41
N ARG A 203 16.71 3.82 24.01
CA ARG A 203 18.06 3.24 23.96
C ARG A 203 18.04 1.95 23.18
N THR A 204 18.99 1.79 22.28
CA THR A 204 19.16 0.56 21.52
C THR A 204 19.42 -0.63 22.45
N LEU A 205 18.59 -1.67 22.37
CA LEU A 205 18.79 -2.96 23.02
C LEU A 205 19.44 -3.99 22.09
N LEU A 206 19.51 -3.68 20.80
CA LEU A 206 20.11 -4.48 19.74
C LEU A 206 21.12 -3.64 18.96
N THR A 207 22.26 -4.21 18.61
CA THR A 207 23.24 -3.59 17.71
C THR A 207 23.23 -4.33 16.38
N ILE A 208 23.27 -3.60 15.26
CA ILE A 208 23.40 -4.22 13.93
C ILE A 208 24.85 -4.70 13.79
N VAL A 209 25.03 -5.98 13.56
CA VAL A 209 26.34 -6.57 13.27
C VAL A 209 26.68 -6.30 11.82
N PRO A 210 27.83 -5.66 11.50
CA PRO A 210 28.33 -5.59 10.14
C PRO A 210 28.59 -7.02 9.64
N SER A 211 27.77 -7.48 8.73
CA SER A 211 27.89 -8.82 8.15
C SER A 211 28.11 -8.72 6.65
N ASP A 212 28.62 -9.79 6.02
CA ASP A 212 28.70 -9.98 4.57
C ASP A 212 27.32 -10.08 3.91
N SER A 213 26.39 -9.29 4.40
CA SER A 213 25.02 -9.29 3.96
C SER A 213 24.89 -8.82 2.52
N GLN A 214 23.91 -9.34 1.81
CA GLN A 214 23.44 -8.78 0.52
C GLN A 214 23.06 -7.30 0.60
N MET A 215 23.11 -6.70 1.78
CA MET A 215 22.91 -5.28 2.10
C MET A 215 24.21 -4.60 2.53
N ASN A 216 25.38 -5.15 2.17
CA ASN A 216 26.65 -4.53 2.55
C ASN A 216 26.74 -3.08 2.01
N PRO A 217 27.50 -2.18 2.64
CA PRO A 217 27.61 -0.78 2.22
C PRO A 217 28.07 -0.61 0.76
N GLU A 218 28.86 -1.51 0.22
CA GLU A 218 29.34 -1.46 -1.18
C GLU A 218 28.23 -1.84 -2.16
N GLU A 219 27.42 -2.85 -1.87
CA GLU A 219 26.22 -3.14 -2.66
C GLU A 219 25.17 -2.06 -2.54
N ARG A 220 25.01 -1.45 -1.36
CA ARG A 220 24.16 -0.27 -1.18
C ARG A 220 24.61 0.92 -2.02
N LYS A 221 25.91 1.11 -2.21
CA LYS A 221 26.46 2.14 -3.10
C LYS A 221 26.24 1.81 -4.59
N ARG A 222 26.31 0.53 -4.97
CA ARG A 222 26.04 0.06 -6.34
C ARG A 222 24.55 0.13 -6.69
N HIS A 223 23.67 0.11 -5.68
CA HIS A 223 22.23 0.25 -5.82
C HIS A 223 21.77 1.56 -5.17
N PRO A 224 21.92 2.71 -5.85
CA PRO A 224 21.57 4.04 -5.33
C PRO A 224 20.12 4.16 -4.86
N MET A 225 19.29 3.16 -5.17
CA MET A 225 17.90 3.04 -4.77
C MET A 225 17.66 2.96 -3.26
N VAL A 226 18.68 2.57 -2.47
CA VAL A 226 18.56 2.61 -1.00
C VAL A 226 18.72 4.03 -0.45
N ALA A 227 19.40 4.92 -1.18
CA ALA A 227 19.51 6.34 -0.82
C ALA A 227 18.23 7.12 -1.17
N ASN A 228 17.51 6.72 -2.23
CA ASN A 228 16.31 7.39 -2.75
C ASN A 228 15.08 6.48 -2.70
N TRP A 229 14.88 5.74 -1.62
CA TRP A 229 13.72 4.86 -1.48
C TRP A 229 12.37 5.59 -1.60
N GLU A 230 12.34 6.90 -1.35
CA GLU A 230 11.15 7.74 -1.55
C GLU A 230 10.77 7.85 -3.04
N ASP A 231 11.76 7.99 -3.95
CA ASP A 231 11.50 8.07 -5.39
C ASP A 231 10.99 6.76 -5.97
N ASN A 232 11.30 5.66 -5.32
CA ASN A 232 10.97 4.32 -5.78
C ASN A 232 9.55 3.85 -5.44
N TYR A 233 8.90 4.50 -4.48
CA TYR A 233 7.49 4.28 -4.18
C TYR A 233 6.57 5.23 -4.94
N ARG A 234 7.08 6.32 -5.47
CA ARG A 234 6.37 7.27 -6.30
C ARG A 234 6.17 6.74 -7.72
N CYS A 235 5.42 5.66 -7.84
CA CYS A 235 5.21 4.98 -9.12
C CYS A 235 3.84 5.24 -9.75
N VAL A 236 3.01 6.09 -9.14
CA VAL A 236 1.65 6.38 -9.61
C VAL A 236 1.48 7.87 -9.89
N ASP A 237 1.03 8.21 -11.08
CA ASP A 237 0.48 9.52 -11.41
C ASP A 237 -1.04 9.45 -11.37
N VAL A 238 -1.65 10.31 -10.59
CA VAL A 238 -3.09 10.36 -10.39
C VAL A 238 -3.70 11.46 -11.24
N HIS A 239 -4.76 11.16 -11.98
CA HIS A 239 -5.51 12.12 -12.78
C HIS A 239 -6.92 12.28 -12.25
N MET A 240 -7.35 13.52 -12.10
CA MET A 240 -8.69 13.86 -11.64
C MET A 240 -9.23 15.14 -12.28
N ALA A 241 -10.54 15.23 -12.34
CA ALA A 241 -11.27 16.44 -12.65
C ALA A 241 -12.13 16.81 -11.46
N SER A 242 -12.22 18.09 -11.16
CA SER A 242 -13.03 18.58 -10.05
C SER A 242 -13.92 19.74 -10.51
N LEU A 243 -15.19 19.65 -10.14
CA LEU A 243 -16.11 20.77 -10.14
C LEU A 243 -16.15 21.32 -8.72
N TYR A 244 -16.10 22.64 -8.55
CA TYR A 244 -16.02 23.21 -7.18
C TYR A 244 -17.16 22.69 -6.29
N ARG A 245 -16.77 22.11 -5.16
CA ARG A 245 -17.64 21.69 -4.08
C ARG A 245 -16.90 22.01 -2.79
N ASP A 246 -17.53 22.75 -1.91
CA ASP A 246 -16.91 23.29 -0.70
C ASP A 246 -16.13 22.26 0.12
N GLY A 247 -14.83 22.45 0.23
CA GLY A 247 -13.92 21.65 1.05
C GLY A 247 -13.70 20.18 0.65
N HIS A 248 -14.35 19.67 -0.40
CA HIS A 248 -14.33 18.26 -0.80
C HIS A 248 -13.00 17.83 -1.37
N LEU A 249 -12.55 18.53 -2.40
CA LEU A 249 -11.31 18.23 -3.10
C LEU A 249 -10.12 18.12 -2.16
N LEU A 250 -10.00 19.04 -1.18
CA LEU A 250 -8.84 19.04 -0.27
C LEU A 250 -8.82 17.80 0.64
N LYS A 251 -9.98 17.30 1.07
CA LYS A 251 -10.07 16.06 1.85
C LYS A 251 -9.67 14.86 1.02
N THR A 252 -10.16 14.75 -0.21
CA THR A 252 -9.75 13.70 -1.15
C THR A 252 -8.23 13.76 -1.42
N LEU A 253 -7.70 14.96 -1.71
CA LEU A 253 -6.27 15.16 -1.94
C LEU A 253 -5.43 14.76 -0.74
N GLN A 254 -5.89 15.01 0.48
CA GLN A 254 -5.19 14.61 1.69
C GLN A 254 -5.02 13.08 1.75
N THR A 255 -6.06 12.31 1.39
CA THR A 255 -5.99 10.84 1.37
C THR A 255 -5.07 10.31 0.27
N LEU A 256 -5.03 10.97 -0.88
CA LEU A 256 -4.15 10.60 -2.00
C LEU A 256 -2.69 11.00 -1.72
N CYS A 257 -2.45 12.22 -1.24
CA CYS A 257 -1.10 12.69 -0.90
C CYS A 257 -0.44 11.88 0.21
N GLY A 258 -1.24 11.30 1.11
CA GLY A 258 -0.78 10.42 2.18
C GLY A 258 -0.24 9.08 1.68
N GLN A 259 -0.50 8.72 0.43
CA GLN A 259 -0.07 7.43 -0.13
C GLN A 259 1.33 7.53 -0.75
N PRO A 260 2.25 6.66 -0.32
CA PRO A 260 3.65 6.74 -0.75
C PRO A 260 3.87 6.43 -2.23
N GLU A 261 2.95 5.69 -2.87
CA GLU A 261 3.02 5.39 -4.29
C GLU A 261 2.77 6.61 -5.17
N VAL A 262 2.08 7.62 -4.66
CA VAL A 262 1.70 8.80 -5.43
C VAL A 262 2.92 9.68 -5.70
N ARG A 263 3.29 9.79 -6.97
CA ARG A 263 4.36 10.67 -7.46
C ARG A 263 3.85 12.07 -7.72
N CYS A 264 2.78 12.16 -8.50
CA CYS A 264 2.19 13.44 -8.91
C CYS A 264 0.67 13.29 -9.03
N ILE A 265 -0.05 14.34 -8.66
CA ILE A 265 -1.50 14.43 -8.88
C ILE A 265 -1.75 15.55 -9.90
N TYR A 266 -2.39 15.21 -11.01
CA TYR A 266 -2.80 16.12 -12.07
C TYR A 266 -4.29 16.41 -11.92
N ILE A 267 -4.65 17.67 -11.68
CA ILE A 267 -6.05 18.07 -11.44
C ILE A 267 -6.49 19.07 -12.48
N THR A 268 -7.65 18.83 -13.09
CA THR A 268 -8.36 19.83 -13.87
C THR A 268 -9.48 20.44 -13.05
N LEU A 269 -9.37 21.73 -12.74
CA LEU A 269 -10.34 22.52 -11.98
C LEU A 269 -11.35 23.13 -12.95
N ASN A 270 -12.58 22.58 -12.97
CA ASN A 270 -13.63 22.92 -13.90
C ASN A 270 -14.53 24.04 -13.38
N ASN A 271 -14.69 25.11 -14.13
CA ASN A 271 -15.57 26.27 -13.80
C ASN A 271 -15.30 26.93 -12.46
N TYR A 272 -14.09 26.81 -11.91
CA TYR A 272 -13.72 27.50 -10.69
C TYR A 272 -13.69 29.02 -10.91
N THR A 273 -14.42 29.77 -10.10
CA THR A 273 -14.29 31.23 -10.03
C THR A 273 -12.91 31.61 -9.49
N GLN A 274 -12.51 32.87 -9.64
CA GLN A 274 -11.18 33.30 -9.16
C GLN A 274 -11.02 33.16 -7.63
N PRO A 275 -12.01 33.52 -6.80
CA PRO A 275 -11.95 33.28 -5.35
C PRO A 275 -11.79 31.80 -4.99
N GLN A 276 -12.64 30.93 -5.55
CA GLN A 276 -12.60 29.48 -5.35
C GLN A 276 -11.26 28.88 -5.76
N PHE A 277 -10.70 29.33 -6.89
CA PHE A 277 -9.41 28.89 -7.35
C PHE A 277 -8.31 29.29 -6.35
N ASN A 278 -8.31 30.54 -5.87
CA ASN A 278 -7.30 31.03 -4.93
C ASN A 278 -7.34 30.27 -3.60
N GLU A 279 -8.53 30.04 -3.06
CA GLU A 279 -8.76 29.25 -1.85
C GLU A 279 -8.24 27.81 -2.01
N THR A 280 -8.65 27.13 -3.08
CA THR A 280 -8.21 25.76 -3.38
C THR A 280 -6.68 25.68 -3.53
N MET A 281 -6.07 26.66 -4.21
CA MET A 281 -4.61 26.71 -4.38
C MET A 281 -3.86 26.95 -3.08
N ALA A 282 -4.44 27.67 -2.12
CA ALA A 282 -3.86 27.82 -0.79
C ALA A 282 -3.84 26.45 -0.06
N GLY A 283 -4.97 25.75 -0.02
CA GLY A 283 -5.05 24.40 0.57
C GLY A 283 -4.15 23.38 -0.12
N ILE A 284 -4.04 23.42 -1.45
CA ILE A 284 -3.10 22.58 -2.22
C ILE A 284 -1.65 22.84 -1.80
N LYS A 285 -1.24 24.10 -1.62
CA LYS A 285 0.12 24.43 -1.17
C LYS A 285 0.41 23.84 0.22
N ASP A 286 -0.57 23.91 1.12
CA ASP A 286 -0.41 23.35 2.46
C ASP A 286 -0.27 21.83 2.42
N LEU A 287 -1.07 21.13 1.61
CA LEU A 287 -0.94 19.68 1.39
C LEU A 287 0.41 19.31 0.77
N GLN A 288 0.87 20.07 -0.24
CA GLN A 288 2.19 19.86 -0.84
C GLN A 288 3.32 20.02 0.20
N LYS A 289 3.21 21.00 1.08
CA LYS A 289 4.18 21.23 2.17
C LYS A 289 4.12 20.10 3.19
N GLN A 290 2.92 19.65 3.55
CA GLN A 290 2.70 18.61 4.56
C GLN A 290 3.18 17.22 4.09
N PHE A 291 2.84 16.84 2.86
CA PHE A 291 3.09 15.49 2.33
C PHE A 291 4.24 15.44 1.33
N GLY A 292 4.77 16.58 0.85
CA GLY A 292 5.76 16.65 -0.20
C GLY A 292 5.29 16.05 -1.54
N CYS A 293 3.97 15.87 -1.72
CA CYS A 293 3.39 15.37 -2.96
C CYS A 293 3.32 16.50 -4.01
N LYS A 294 3.70 16.21 -5.25
CA LYS A 294 3.56 17.17 -6.34
C LYS A 294 2.12 17.18 -6.83
N ILE A 295 1.50 18.37 -6.86
CA ILE A 295 0.18 18.56 -7.42
C ILE A 295 0.28 19.59 -8.55
N VAL A 296 -0.20 19.23 -9.72
CA VAL A 296 -0.24 20.07 -10.93
C VAL A 296 -1.67 20.38 -11.26
N THR A 297 -2.01 21.66 -11.31
CA THR A 297 -3.37 22.15 -11.57
C THR A 297 -3.50 22.73 -12.96
N ARG A 298 -4.68 22.56 -13.57
CA ARG A 298 -5.12 23.19 -14.81
C ARG A 298 -6.53 23.75 -14.57
N ARG A 299 -6.82 24.96 -15.04
CA ARG A 299 -8.20 25.48 -15.08
C ARG A 299 -8.84 25.14 -16.43
N ALA A 300 -10.11 24.77 -16.41
CA ALA A 300 -10.92 24.50 -17.60
C ALA A 300 -12.32 25.09 -17.49
N LYS A 301 -13.00 25.23 -18.62
CA LYS A 301 -14.39 25.71 -18.73
C LYS A 301 -15.41 24.57 -18.68
N ASN A 302 -15.04 23.41 -18.18
CA ASN A 302 -15.90 22.22 -18.09
C ASN A 302 -16.59 21.83 -19.42
N GLN A 303 -15.86 21.88 -20.50
CA GLN A 303 -16.42 21.58 -21.83
C GLN A 303 -16.69 20.09 -22.07
N LYS A 304 -15.91 19.24 -21.40
CA LYS A 304 -15.95 17.78 -21.56
C LYS A 304 -16.36 17.03 -20.28
N GLY A 305 -16.88 17.73 -19.28
CA GLY A 305 -17.34 17.11 -18.02
C GLY A 305 -16.26 16.30 -17.31
N SER A 306 -16.56 15.06 -16.92
CA SER A 306 -15.59 14.15 -16.27
C SER A 306 -14.41 13.76 -17.18
N ASN A 307 -14.60 13.83 -18.52
CA ASN A 307 -13.52 13.55 -19.49
C ASN A 307 -12.34 14.55 -19.38
N GLU A 308 -12.52 15.69 -18.70
CA GLU A 308 -11.41 16.61 -18.37
C GLU A 308 -10.32 15.93 -17.52
N LYS A 309 -10.61 14.80 -16.88
CA LYS A 309 -9.66 13.93 -16.21
C LYS A 309 -8.56 13.43 -17.16
N LEU A 310 -8.91 13.22 -18.42
CA LEU A 310 -8.01 12.73 -19.48
C LEU A 310 -7.06 13.82 -20.01
N SER A 311 -7.33 15.09 -19.72
CA SER A 311 -6.67 16.24 -20.38
C SER A 311 -5.18 16.39 -20.13
N GLN A 312 -4.65 15.74 -19.10
CA GLN A 312 -3.24 15.82 -18.72
C GLN A 312 -2.52 14.47 -18.76
N LEU A 313 -3.15 13.39 -19.28
CA LEU A 313 -2.59 12.04 -19.28
C LEU A 313 -1.20 11.94 -19.89
N SER A 314 -0.96 12.66 -21.00
CA SER A 314 0.35 12.65 -21.68
C SER A 314 1.49 13.27 -20.86
N LYS A 315 1.21 13.90 -19.72
CA LYS A 315 2.21 14.40 -18.79
C LYS A 315 2.69 13.34 -17.81
N SER A 316 2.02 12.17 -17.77
CA SER A 316 2.40 11.08 -16.89
C SER A 316 3.72 10.47 -17.32
N THR A 317 4.62 10.32 -16.36
CA THR A 317 5.91 9.63 -16.54
C THR A 317 6.11 8.51 -15.51
N ALA A 318 5.18 8.35 -14.57
CA ALA A 318 5.18 7.21 -13.64
C ALA A 318 4.79 5.91 -14.37
N PRO A 319 5.26 4.74 -13.90
CA PRO A 319 4.88 3.45 -14.47
C PRO A 319 3.37 3.19 -14.49
N TYR A 320 2.64 3.76 -13.55
CA TYR A 320 1.20 3.58 -13.42
C TYR A 320 0.47 4.92 -13.52
N ILE A 321 -0.68 4.88 -14.17
CA ILE A 321 -1.65 5.98 -14.24
C ILE A 321 -2.89 5.57 -13.47
N ALA A 322 -3.27 6.38 -12.49
CA ALA A 322 -4.48 6.21 -11.72
C ALA A 322 -5.50 7.30 -12.05
N PHE A 323 -6.75 6.95 -11.90
CA PHE A 323 -7.86 7.87 -12.04
C PHE A 323 -8.58 8.01 -10.69
N ALA A 324 -8.94 9.22 -10.33
CA ALA A 324 -9.58 9.53 -9.07
C ALA A 324 -10.74 10.52 -9.25
N ASP A 325 -11.75 10.40 -8.41
CA ASP A 325 -12.83 11.36 -8.28
C ASP A 325 -12.59 12.29 -7.10
N ASP A 326 -13.16 13.48 -7.11
CA ASP A 326 -12.90 14.55 -6.14
C ASP A 326 -13.75 14.46 -4.85
N ASP A 327 -14.61 13.44 -4.77
CA ASP A 327 -15.56 13.18 -3.68
C ASP A 327 -15.36 11.81 -2.98
N ILE A 328 -14.22 11.17 -3.24
CA ILE A 328 -13.86 9.86 -2.67
C ILE A 328 -12.73 10.01 -1.65
N LEU A 329 -12.86 9.31 -0.53
CA LEU A 329 -11.80 9.16 0.48
C LEU A 329 -11.13 7.80 0.29
N TYR A 330 -9.90 7.83 -0.20
CA TYR A 330 -9.14 6.63 -0.56
C TYR A 330 -8.46 6.02 0.67
N PRO A 331 -8.60 4.69 0.93
CA PRO A 331 -7.92 4.03 2.03
C PRO A 331 -6.39 4.07 1.85
N GLN A 332 -5.64 3.99 2.94
CA GLN A 332 -4.18 4.18 2.91
C GLN A 332 -3.42 3.12 2.11
N ASP A 333 -3.96 1.93 1.93
CA ASP A 333 -3.40 0.83 1.15
C ASP A 333 -4.00 0.72 -0.27
N TYR A 334 -4.71 1.75 -0.72
CA TYR A 334 -5.46 1.75 -1.97
C TYR A 334 -4.60 1.42 -3.19
N PHE A 335 -3.52 2.18 -3.43
CA PHE A 335 -2.65 1.91 -4.58
C PHE A 335 -1.84 0.63 -4.43
N LEU A 336 -1.50 0.24 -3.21
CA LEU A 336 -0.83 -1.04 -2.97
C LEU A 336 -1.70 -2.20 -3.47
N ARG A 337 -3.00 -2.21 -3.16
CA ARG A 337 -3.95 -3.23 -3.63
C ARG A 337 -4.12 -3.21 -5.14
N LEU A 338 -4.29 -2.03 -5.75
CA LEU A 338 -4.44 -1.91 -7.20
C LEU A 338 -3.19 -2.39 -7.95
N ILE A 339 -1.99 -2.00 -7.50
CA ILE A 339 -0.74 -2.43 -8.12
C ILE A 339 -0.58 -3.95 -8.01
N HIS A 340 -0.96 -4.53 -6.87
CA HIS A 340 -0.95 -5.98 -6.69
C HIS A 340 -1.90 -6.68 -7.68
N GLY A 341 -3.16 -6.26 -7.72
CA GLY A 341 -4.15 -6.83 -8.63
C GLY A 341 -3.76 -6.70 -10.12
N MET A 342 -3.21 -5.54 -10.50
CA MET A 342 -2.72 -5.34 -11.87
C MET A 342 -1.60 -6.32 -12.25
N ARG A 343 -0.72 -6.66 -11.33
CA ARG A 343 0.37 -7.63 -11.59
C ARG A 343 -0.14 -9.05 -11.66
N LEU A 344 -1.14 -9.41 -10.86
CA LEU A 344 -1.78 -10.72 -10.91
C LEU A 344 -2.47 -10.95 -12.26
N HIS A 345 -3.22 -9.97 -12.73
CA HIS A 345 -4.08 -10.11 -13.91
C HIS A 345 -3.44 -9.60 -15.20
N ASN A 346 -2.32 -8.87 -15.12
CA ASN A 346 -1.72 -8.15 -16.25
C ASN A 346 -2.75 -7.32 -17.04
N GLY A 347 -3.68 -6.69 -16.33
CA GLY A 347 -4.81 -5.95 -16.87
C GLY A 347 -5.08 -4.64 -16.12
N GLY A 348 -5.96 -3.80 -16.64
CA GLY A 348 -6.48 -2.65 -15.90
C GLY A 348 -7.28 -3.12 -14.68
N VAL A 349 -7.17 -2.43 -13.55
CA VAL A 349 -7.82 -2.84 -12.30
C VAL A 349 -8.55 -1.69 -11.63
N ALA A 350 -9.63 -1.99 -10.93
CA ALA A 350 -10.40 -1.01 -10.19
C ALA A 350 -11.12 -1.66 -9.00
N PHE A 351 -11.76 -0.84 -8.15
CA PHE A 351 -12.72 -1.30 -7.14
C PHE A 351 -14.19 -1.01 -7.56
N HIS A 352 -14.39 -0.67 -8.80
CA HIS A 352 -15.70 -0.44 -9.39
C HIS A 352 -15.71 -0.80 -10.86
N GLY A 353 -16.81 -1.37 -11.34
CA GLY A 353 -16.96 -1.69 -12.76
C GLY A 353 -18.29 -2.35 -13.04
N GLY A 354 -18.52 -2.70 -14.28
CA GLY A 354 -19.76 -3.34 -14.73
C GLY A 354 -19.55 -4.34 -15.84
N ILE A 355 -20.34 -5.40 -15.82
CA ILE A 355 -20.45 -6.41 -16.87
C ILE A 355 -21.72 -6.09 -17.66
N LEU A 356 -21.62 -5.84 -18.94
CA LEU A 356 -22.80 -5.60 -19.81
C LEU A 356 -23.65 -6.86 -19.89
N ARG A 357 -24.95 -6.73 -19.61
CA ARG A 357 -25.88 -7.88 -19.67
C ARG A 357 -26.12 -8.36 -21.08
N LYS A 358 -25.95 -7.48 -22.06
CA LYS A 358 -26.11 -7.74 -23.49
C LYS A 358 -25.06 -6.97 -24.29
N PHE A 359 -24.59 -7.55 -25.37
CA PHE A 359 -23.72 -6.87 -26.33
C PHE A 359 -24.09 -7.29 -27.79
N PRO A 360 -24.27 -6.35 -28.74
CA PRO A 360 -24.36 -4.91 -28.52
C PRO A 360 -25.38 -4.53 -27.45
N THR A 361 -25.07 -3.48 -26.66
CA THR A 361 -25.96 -3.05 -25.58
C THR A 361 -27.05 -2.11 -26.07
N ASP A 362 -28.21 -2.17 -25.46
CA ASP A 362 -29.31 -1.22 -25.66
C ASP A 362 -29.49 -0.25 -24.51
N LYS A 363 -28.77 -0.48 -23.39
CA LYS A 363 -28.83 0.35 -22.21
C LYS A 363 -27.50 0.24 -21.41
N TYR A 364 -27.03 1.35 -20.85
CA TYR A 364 -25.85 1.37 -20.00
C TYR A 364 -26.18 1.51 -18.52
N TYR A 365 -27.04 2.48 -18.14
CA TYR A 365 -27.52 2.64 -16.77
C TYR A 365 -28.72 1.72 -16.49
N ASP A 366 -29.25 1.74 -15.29
CA ASP A 366 -30.51 1.13 -14.83
C ASP A 366 -30.83 -0.25 -15.42
N GLY A 367 -30.00 -1.23 -15.09
CA GLY A 367 -30.21 -2.62 -15.49
C GLY A 367 -29.47 -3.04 -16.76
N GLY A 368 -28.79 -2.15 -17.48
CA GLY A 368 -27.97 -2.48 -18.64
C GLY A 368 -26.70 -3.28 -18.29
N ARG A 369 -26.25 -3.22 -17.03
CA ARG A 369 -25.04 -3.90 -16.55
C ARG A 369 -25.21 -4.49 -15.16
N GLU A 370 -24.44 -5.54 -14.89
CA GLU A 370 -24.23 -6.05 -13.53
C GLU A 370 -23.09 -5.27 -12.87
N MET A 371 -23.42 -4.59 -11.78
CA MET A 371 -22.45 -3.73 -11.08
C MET A 371 -21.59 -4.52 -10.11
N LYS A 372 -20.29 -4.29 -10.17
CA LYS A 372 -19.29 -4.64 -9.16
C LYS A 372 -18.82 -3.34 -8.53
N SER A 373 -19.40 -2.96 -7.40
CA SER A 373 -19.21 -1.64 -6.81
C SER A 373 -18.50 -1.72 -5.46
N TRP A 374 -17.70 -0.71 -5.10
CA TRP A 374 -17.09 -0.58 -3.78
C TRP A 374 -18.09 -0.57 -2.61
N ASN A 375 -19.39 -0.35 -2.88
CA ASN A 375 -20.43 -0.35 -1.86
C ASN A 375 -20.94 -1.74 -1.48
N ILE A 376 -20.66 -2.75 -2.29
CA ILE A 376 -21.04 -4.14 -2.08
C ILE A 376 -19.80 -5.02 -1.89
N THR A 377 -19.96 -6.20 -1.32
CA THR A 377 -18.89 -7.19 -1.28
C THR A 377 -18.70 -7.79 -2.68
N VAL A 378 -17.46 -7.75 -3.18
CA VAL A 378 -17.03 -8.49 -4.36
C VAL A 378 -16.12 -9.62 -3.86
N PRO A 379 -16.61 -10.88 -3.85
CA PRO A 379 -15.92 -11.97 -3.17
C PRO A 379 -14.65 -12.46 -3.87
N GLU A 380 -14.54 -12.24 -5.18
CA GLU A 380 -13.41 -12.66 -6.02
C GLU A 380 -13.12 -11.63 -7.10
N ASP A 381 -11.85 -11.61 -7.56
CA ASP A 381 -11.45 -10.74 -8.66
C ASP A 381 -12.29 -11.07 -9.90
N THR A 382 -12.97 -10.08 -10.43
CA THR A 382 -13.98 -10.28 -11.48
C THR A 382 -13.61 -9.48 -12.73
N LYS A 383 -13.57 -10.16 -13.89
CA LYS A 383 -13.40 -9.51 -15.19
C LYS A 383 -14.65 -8.70 -15.56
N VAL A 384 -14.46 -7.48 -16.02
CA VAL A 384 -15.56 -6.55 -16.35
C VAL A 384 -15.43 -5.98 -17.76
N ASP A 385 -16.54 -5.53 -18.32
CA ASP A 385 -16.55 -4.84 -19.61
C ASP A 385 -16.15 -3.37 -19.45
N ILE A 386 -16.65 -2.70 -18.42
CA ILE A 386 -16.38 -1.30 -18.11
C ILE A 386 -15.75 -1.18 -16.73
N MET A 387 -14.60 -0.56 -16.65
CA MET A 387 -13.84 -0.30 -15.43
C MET A 387 -14.11 1.14 -14.96
N GLY A 388 -14.42 1.33 -13.69
CA GLY A 388 -14.71 2.66 -13.14
C GLY A 388 -13.47 3.54 -13.08
N SER A 389 -13.54 4.71 -13.67
CA SER A 389 -12.42 5.65 -13.76
C SER A 389 -12.17 6.49 -12.49
N GLY A 390 -13.09 6.49 -11.52
CA GLY A 390 -12.85 7.16 -10.23
C GLY A 390 -11.98 6.35 -9.28
N VAL A 391 -11.75 5.07 -9.58
CA VAL A 391 -11.09 4.10 -8.69
C VAL A 391 -10.24 3.09 -9.45
N GLY A 392 -9.68 3.50 -10.58
CA GLY A 392 -8.96 2.62 -11.52
C GLY A 392 -7.47 2.92 -11.64
N LEU A 393 -6.72 1.91 -12.09
CA LEU A 393 -5.28 1.95 -12.34
C LEU A 393 -4.95 1.22 -13.64
N ILE A 394 -4.07 1.81 -14.46
CA ILE A 394 -3.55 1.25 -15.71
C ILE A 394 -2.03 1.42 -15.77
N ARG A 395 -1.36 0.66 -16.67
CA ARG A 395 0.07 0.86 -16.93
C ARG A 395 0.29 1.94 -17.97
N ARG A 396 1.25 2.83 -17.69
CA ARG A 396 1.68 3.88 -18.62
C ARG A 396 2.25 3.31 -19.92
N GLU A 397 2.98 2.20 -19.85
CA GLU A 397 3.65 1.55 -20.98
C GLU A 397 2.71 1.00 -22.06
N TRP A 398 1.42 0.85 -21.74
CA TRP A 398 0.44 0.41 -22.75
C TRP A 398 0.09 1.49 -23.78
N PHE A 399 0.55 2.73 -23.56
CA PHE A 399 0.18 3.89 -24.37
C PHE A 399 1.41 4.69 -24.77
N THR A 400 1.42 5.14 -26.01
CA THR A 400 2.31 6.22 -26.48
C THR A 400 1.78 7.58 -26.00
N ASP A 401 2.66 8.62 -26.03
CA ASP A 401 2.23 9.99 -25.72
C ASP A 401 1.17 10.51 -26.69
N ALA A 402 1.24 10.08 -27.95
CA ALA A 402 0.24 10.45 -28.99
C ALA A 402 -1.14 9.86 -28.65
N GLU A 403 -1.21 8.58 -28.26
CA GLU A 403 -2.46 7.94 -27.87
C GLU A 403 -3.05 8.58 -26.61
N LEU A 404 -2.24 8.89 -25.59
CA LEU A 404 -2.73 9.58 -24.39
C LEU A 404 -3.25 11.00 -24.68
N LYS A 405 -2.69 11.71 -25.67
CA LYS A 405 -3.22 12.99 -26.14
C LYS A 405 -4.53 12.80 -26.90
N ALA A 406 -4.61 11.79 -27.75
CA ALA A 406 -5.80 11.48 -28.53
C ALA A 406 -7.00 11.11 -27.64
N LEU A 407 -6.80 10.37 -26.54
CA LEU A 407 -7.85 10.05 -25.58
C LEU A 407 -8.65 11.27 -25.10
N TYR A 408 -7.99 12.40 -24.89
CA TYR A 408 -8.68 13.64 -24.54
C TYR A 408 -9.18 14.41 -25.77
N ALA A 409 -8.38 14.49 -26.83
CA ALA A 409 -8.73 15.24 -28.02
C ALA A 409 -10.02 14.72 -28.66
N ASP A 410 -10.13 13.40 -28.79
CA ASP A 410 -11.23 12.71 -29.42
C ASP A 410 -12.39 12.42 -28.47
N ALA A 411 -12.23 12.67 -27.16
CA ALA A 411 -13.28 12.47 -26.16
C ALA A 411 -14.51 13.33 -26.48
N PRO A 412 -15.73 12.76 -26.46
CA PRO A 412 -16.96 13.50 -26.63
C PRO A 412 -17.18 14.53 -25.51
N THR A 413 -18.13 15.42 -25.68
CA THR A 413 -18.53 16.39 -24.65
C THR A 413 -19.33 15.73 -23.51
N THR A 414 -19.96 14.60 -23.77
CA THR A 414 -20.69 13.80 -22.77
C THR A 414 -19.71 13.13 -21.82
N SER A 415 -19.94 13.24 -20.53
CA SER A 415 -19.13 12.58 -19.49
C SER A 415 -19.21 11.05 -19.61
N MET A 416 -18.09 10.41 -19.92
CA MET A 416 -17.97 8.95 -20.07
C MET A 416 -16.52 8.45 -20.03
N ASP A 417 -15.69 9.07 -19.21
CA ASP A 417 -14.27 8.76 -19.11
C ASP A 417 -13.97 7.30 -18.76
N ASP A 418 -14.83 6.63 -17.98
CA ASP A 418 -14.79 5.19 -17.69
C ASP A 418 -15.03 4.33 -18.95
N ILE A 419 -15.98 4.72 -19.77
CA ILE A 419 -16.32 4.03 -21.02
C ILE A 419 -15.18 4.20 -22.04
N ILE A 420 -14.70 5.45 -22.24
CA ILE A 420 -13.59 5.74 -23.16
C ILE A 420 -12.37 4.90 -22.82
N LEU A 421 -11.96 4.92 -21.54
CA LEU A 421 -10.81 4.17 -21.07
C LEU A 421 -11.00 2.66 -21.31
N SER A 422 -12.18 2.12 -20.97
CA SER A 422 -12.47 0.70 -21.11
C SER A 422 -12.51 0.25 -22.56
N CYS A 423 -13.05 1.05 -23.46
CA CYS A 423 -13.05 0.77 -24.89
C CYS A 423 -11.62 0.72 -25.46
N VAL A 424 -10.79 1.69 -25.13
CA VAL A 424 -9.40 1.71 -25.59
C VAL A 424 -8.58 0.54 -25.04
N LEU A 425 -8.77 0.18 -23.77
CA LEU A 425 -8.14 -1.02 -23.22
C LEU A 425 -8.60 -2.29 -23.97
N SER A 426 -9.90 -2.40 -24.29
CA SER A 426 -10.42 -3.56 -25.04
C SER A 426 -9.83 -3.65 -26.43
N GLN A 427 -9.71 -2.54 -27.16
CA GLN A 427 -9.09 -2.47 -28.49
C GLN A 427 -7.61 -2.89 -28.48
N LYS A 428 -6.93 -2.70 -27.35
CA LYS A 428 -5.55 -3.16 -27.12
C LYS A 428 -5.45 -4.60 -26.62
N GLY A 429 -6.56 -5.31 -26.46
CA GLY A 429 -6.61 -6.66 -25.91
C GLY A 429 -6.26 -6.72 -24.41
N ILE A 430 -6.43 -5.61 -23.69
CA ILE A 430 -6.11 -5.51 -22.27
C ILE A 430 -7.38 -5.75 -21.46
N ASP A 431 -7.34 -6.77 -20.62
CA ASP A 431 -8.43 -7.11 -19.72
C ASP A 431 -8.65 -6.04 -18.65
N ARG A 432 -9.87 -5.96 -18.13
CA ARG A 432 -10.30 -5.05 -17.08
C ARG A 432 -10.88 -5.86 -15.92
N TRP A 433 -10.47 -5.55 -14.70
CA TRP A 433 -10.81 -6.31 -13.52
C TRP A 433 -11.32 -5.41 -12.40
N VAL A 434 -12.34 -5.88 -11.70
CA VAL A 434 -12.67 -5.38 -10.37
C VAL A 434 -12.09 -6.35 -9.36
N LEU A 435 -11.26 -5.83 -8.47
CA LEU A 435 -10.60 -6.62 -7.44
C LEU A 435 -11.57 -7.01 -6.33
N ALA A 436 -11.36 -8.18 -5.74
CA ALA A 436 -12.09 -8.64 -4.57
C ALA A 436 -11.97 -7.66 -3.40
N HIS A 437 -13.08 -7.36 -2.75
CA HIS A 437 -13.11 -6.43 -1.63
C HIS A 437 -14.37 -6.59 -0.77
N PRO A 438 -14.32 -6.22 0.53
CA PRO A 438 -15.50 -6.10 1.36
C PRO A 438 -16.37 -4.92 0.91
N ALA A 439 -17.63 -4.92 1.31
CA ALA A 439 -18.50 -3.77 1.11
C ALA A 439 -17.90 -2.50 1.78
N ARG A 440 -18.08 -1.36 1.11
CA ARG A 440 -17.62 -0.05 1.58
C ARG A 440 -16.11 0.05 1.80
N ILE A 441 -15.33 -0.64 0.95
CA ILE A 441 -13.86 -0.53 1.00
C ILE A 441 -13.37 0.91 0.77
N ILE A 442 -14.16 1.72 0.10
CA ILE A 442 -13.92 3.14 -0.17
C ILE A 442 -15.04 3.92 0.50
N ALA A 443 -14.68 4.98 1.21
CA ALA A 443 -15.63 5.92 1.77
C ALA A 443 -15.95 7.00 0.74
N THR A 444 -17.20 7.12 0.40
CA THR A 444 -17.69 8.31 -0.30
C THR A 444 -18.05 9.38 0.73
N LYS A 445 -17.96 10.61 0.29
CA LYS A 445 -18.41 11.73 1.09
C LYS A 445 -19.94 11.73 1.23
N GLU A 446 -20.42 12.37 2.29
CA GLU A 446 -21.85 12.60 2.44
C GLU A 446 -22.41 13.44 1.27
N PRO A 447 -23.53 13.03 0.66
CA PRO A 447 -24.14 13.77 -0.44
C PRO A 447 -24.43 15.22 -0.03
N HIS A 448 -24.05 16.15 -0.90
CA HIS A 448 -24.44 17.57 -0.76
C HIS A 448 -25.69 17.82 -1.63
N PRO A 449 -26.63 18.68 -1.19
CA PRO A 449 -27.83 18.99 -1.98
C PRO A 449 -27.56 19.48 -3.40
N ASP A 450 -26.41 20.12 -3.62
CA ASP A 450 -25.98 20.63 -4.92
C ASP A 450 -25.14 19.62 -5.72
N ASP A 451 -24.98 18.39 -5.24
CA ASP A 451 -24.25 17.35 -5.95
C ASP A 451 -24.98 16.95 -7.24
N ASN A 452 -24.36 17.24 -8.36
CA ASN A 452 -24.87 16.92 -9.69
C ASN A 452 -24.09 15.72 -10.21
N TYR A 453 -24.46 14.53 -9.75
CA TYR A 453 -23.79 13.29 -10.15
C TYR A 453 -24.00 12.99 -11.64
N VAL A 454 -22.94 12.47 -12.28
CA VAL A 454 -22.99 12.02 -13.69
C VAL A 454 -24.10 10.98 -13.90
N TYR A 455 -24.28 10.06 -12.93
CA TYR A 455 -25.37 9.08 -12.94
C TYR A 455 -26.74 9.73 -13.03
N ASP A 456 -27.07 10.69 -12.15
CA ASP A 456 -28.39 11.33 -12.12
C ASP A 456 -28.71 12.11 -13.40
N ARG A 457 -27.67 12.61 -14.05
CA ARG A 457 -27.79 13.36 -15.29
C ARG A 457 -28.11 12.46 -16.48
N TYR A 458 -27.57 11.24 -16.53
CA TYR A 458 -27.65 10.38 -17.70
C TYR A 458 -28.45 9.07 -17.50
N LYS A 459 -28.91 8.74 -16.28
CA LYS A 459 -29.65 7.49 -16.01
C LYS A 459 -30.90 7.30 -16.85
N ASN A 460 -31.54 8.40 -17.28
CA ASN A 460 -32.74 8.37 -18.10
C ASN A 460 -32.47 8.59 -19.61
N ASP A 461 -31.25 9.01 -19.98
CA ASP A 461 -30.83 9.21 -21.36
C ASP A 461 -29.35 8.87 -21.51
N ASP A 462 -29.07 7.62 -21.81
CA ASP A 462 -27.72 7.07 -21.97
C ASP A 462 -27.40 6.72 -23.44
N ALA A 463 -28.14 7.28 -24.40
CA ALA A 463 -27.98 6.97 -25.83
C ALA A 463 -26.57 7.23 -26.35
N ALA A 464 -25.90 8.30 -25.86
CA ALA A 464 -24.55 8.61 -26.27
C ALA A 464 -23.53 7.56 -25.75
N GLN A 465 -23.70 7.11 -24.50
CA GLN A 465 -22.88 6.07 -23.88
C GLN A 465 -23.07 4.73 -24.60
N VAL A 466 -24.32 4.36 -24.86
CA VAL A 466 -24.69 3.14 -25.61
C VAL A 466 -24.06 3.14 -26.98
N ALA A 467 -24.21 4.24 -27.74
CA ALA A 467 -23.64 4.37 -29.08
C ALA A 467 -22.12 4.22 -29.04
N TYR A 468 -21.44 4.90 -28.12
CA TYR A 468 -19.99 4.83 -28.00
C TYR A 468 -19.51 3.42 -27.65
N ILE A 469 -20.18 2.73 -26.71
CA ILE A 469 -19.87 1.35 -26.32
C ILE A 469 -20.00 0.42 -27.52
N ASN A 470 -21.11 0.49 -28.25
CA ASN A 470 -21.40 -0.41 -29.39
C ASN A 470 -20.44 -0.21 -30.57
N GLU A 471 -19.91 1.01 -30.71
CA GLU A 471 -18.96 1.35 -31.78
C GLU A 471 -17.52 0.96 -31.42
N HIS A 472 -17.13 1.12 -30.16
CA HIS A 472 -15.72 1.08 -29.78
C HIS A 472 -15.30 -0.07 -28.87
N LEU A 473 -16.23 -0.72 -28.13
CA LEU A 473 -15.89 -1.82 -27.24
C LEU A 473 -15.69 -3.13 -28.05
N ILE A 474 -14.55 -3.78 -27.82
CA ILE A 474 -14.29 -5.14 -28.28
C ILE A 474 -14.48 -6.09 -27.08
N ARG A 475 -15.37 -7.07 -27.23
CA ARG A 475 -15.74 -8.01 -26.16
C ARG A 475 -15.17 -9.42 -26.40
#